data_ccd063caec9d33e68526538074cc6348
#
_entry.id   ccd063caec9d33e68526538074cc6348
#
_cell.length_a   1.000
_cell.length_b   1.000
_cell.length_c   1.000
_cell.angle_alpha   90.00
_cell.angle_beta   90.00
_cell.angle_gamma   90.00
#
_symmetry.space_group_name_H-M   'P 1'
#
loop_
_entity.id
_entity.type
_entity.pdbx_description
1 polymer ?
#
loop_
_entity_poly.entity_id
_entity_poly.type
_entity_poly.pdbx_seq_one_letter_code
_entity_poly.pdbx_strand_id
1 'polypeptide(L)'
;LPESVDPETLPNQPYDYHPGDLITWMIPGNLPHIGIVSDQKNISRNRPLMVHNIGIGPKLEDMLFDFKITGHYRFVPPDYKKD
;
A
#
# COMPACT_ATOMS: atom_id res chain seq x y z
N LEU A 1 1.89 -17.11 -0.56
CA LEU A 1 2.88 -16.05 -0.41
C LEU A 1 2.50 -14.85 -1.25
N PRO A 2 2.73 -13.64 -0.74
CA PRO A 2 2.46 -12.44 -1.51
C PRO A 2 3.38 -12.35 -2.72
N GLU A 3 2.84 -11.85 -3.82
CA GLU A 3 3.66 -11.50 -4.97
C GLU A 3 4.25 -10.12 -4.75
N SER A 4 5.52 -9.97 -5.09
CA SER A 4 6.17 -8.68 -5.07
C SER A 4 5.80 -7.91 -6.33
N VAL A 5 5.39 -6.67 -6.16
CA VAL A 5 5.16 -5.74 -7.26
C VAL A 5 6.22 -4.66 -7.12
N ASP A 6 7.10 -4.55 -8.12
CA ASP A 6 8.23 -3.64 -8.02
C ASP A 6 7.75 -2.18 -8.02
N PRO A 7 7.92 -1.45 -6.92
CA PRO A 7 7.47 -0.06 -6.86
C PRO A 7 8.25 0.87 -7.79
N GLU A 8 9.42 0.48 -8.25
CA GLU A 8 10.21 1.31 -9.14
C GLU A 8 9.78 1.21 -10.59
N THR A 9 9.11 0.12 -10.95
CA THR A 9 8.60 -0.05 -12.30
C THR A 9 7.17 0.44 -12.45
N LEU A 10 6.49 0.72 -11.31
CA LEU A 10 5.13 1.21 -11.34
C LEU A 10 5.14 2.74 -11.21
N PRO A 11 4.39 3.44 -12.03
CA PRO A 11 4.22 4.87 -11.81
C PRO A 11 3.44 5.10 -10.51
N ASN A 12 3.58 6.28 -9.93
CA ASN A 12 2.84 6.66 -8.74
C ASN A 12 1.37 6.95 -9.10
N GLN A 13 0.68 5.94 -9.59
CA GLN A 13 -0.71 6.04 -10.00
C GLN A 13 -1.58 5.24 -9.03
N PRO A 14 -2.65 5.84 -8.52
CA PRO A 14 -3.50 5.16 -7.53
C PRO A 14 -4.09 3.84 -8.02
N TYR A 15 -4.35 3.70 -9.32
CA TYR A 15 -4.95 2.48 -9.85
C TYR A 15 -3.98 1.30 -9.88
N ASP A 16 -2.68 1.54 -9.67
CA ASP A 16 -1.69 0.46 -9.57
C ASP A 16 -1.71 -0.20 -8.19
N TYR A 17 -2.41 0.39 -7.23
CA TYR A 17 -2.48 -0.07 -5.86
C TYR A 17 -3.89 -0.56 -5.56
N HIS A 18 -4.04 -1.87 -5.43
CA HIS A 18 -5.34 -2.51 -5.27
C HIS A 18 -5.66 -2.76 -3.81
N PRO A 19 -6.94 -2.73 -3.43
CA PRO A 19 -7.34 -3.06 -2.06
C PRO A 19 -6.75 -4.40 -1.62
N GLY A 20 -6.19 -4.41 -0.42
CA GLY A 20 -5.52 -5.59 0.13
C GLY A 20 -4.03 -5.65 -0.15
N ASP A 21 -3.51 -4.79 -1.03
CA ASP A 21 -2.07 -4.73 -1.26
C ASP A 21 -1.35 -4.28 0.01
N LEU A 22 -0.18 -4.85 0.22
CA LEU A 22 0.67 -4.53 1.37
C LEU A 22 1.79 -3.63 0.90
N ILE A 23 1.95 -2.50 1.57
CA ILE A 23 2.95 -1.51 1.20
C ILE A 23 3.91 -1.33 2.36
N THR A 24 5.19 -1.23 2.02
CA THR A 24 6.21 -0.86 3.00
C THR A 24 6.85 0.46 2.60
N TRP A 25 7.17 1.25 3.60
CA TRP A 25 7.84 2.55 3.43
C TRP A 25 9.04 2.64 4.33
N MET A 26 9.91 3.59 4.00
CA MET A 26 10.94 4.06 4.91
C MET A 26 10.54 5.46 5.35
N ILE A 27 10.16 5.60 6.62
CA ILE A 27 9.78 6.90 7.16
C ILE A 27 11.00 7.59 7.79
N PRO A 28 10.90 8.91 8.10
CA PRO A 28 12.03 9.63 8.68
C PRO A 28 12.56 8.95 9.92
N GLY A 29 13.88 8.98 10.08
CA GLY A 29 14.56 8.24 11.14
C GLY A 29 14.98 6.86 10.69
N ASN A 30 14.87 6.56 9.40
CA ASN A 30 15.26 5.29 8.80
C ASN A 30 14.48 4.12 9.40
N LEU A 31 13.18 4.34 9.63
CA LEU A 31 12.29 3.37 10.26
C LEU A 31 11.40 2.72 9.21
N PRO A 32 11.38 1.39 9.12
CA PRO A 32 10.43 0.73 8.24
C PRO A 32 9.01 0.85 8.78
N HIS A 33 8.05 1.03 7.87
CA HIS A 33 6.64 1.16 8.20
C HIS A 33 5.83 0.36 7.19
N ILE A 34 4.68 -0.16 7.60
CA ILE A 34 3.88 -1.04 6.79
C ILE A 34 2.41 -0.62 6.85
N GLY A 35 1.71 -0.80 5.74
CA GLY A 35 0.28 -0.52 5.67
C GLY A 35 -0.40 -1.37 4.62
N ILE A 36 -1.72 -1.29 4.60
CA ILE A 36 -2.54 -2.05 3.66
C ILE A 36 -3.41 -1.07 2.90
N VAL A 37 -3.49 -1.26 1.59
CA VAL A 37 -4.38 -0.46 0.73
C VAL A 37 -5.82 -0.84 1.06
N SER A 38 -6.63 0.16 1.40
CA SER A 38 -8.04 -0.05 1.69
C SER A 38 -8.85 0.00 0.39
N ASP A 39 -10.15 -0.31 0.50
CA ASP A 39 -11.08 -0.17 -0.59
C ASP A 39 -11.71 1.21 -0.67
N GLN A 40 -11.25 2.15 0.14
CA GLN A 40 -11.76 3.52 0.18
C GLN A 40 -10.77 4.49 -0.42
N LYS A 41 -11.27 5.58 -0.94
CA LYS A 41 -10.46 6.58 -1.62
C LYS A 41 -10.66 7.97 -1.04
N ASN A 42 -9.59 8.74 -1.09
CA ASN A 42 -9.71 10.19 -1.05
C ASN A 42 -10.08 10.64 -2.47
N ILE A 43 -11.36 10.95 -2.68
CA ILE A 43 -11.88 11.21 -4.02
C ILE A 43 -11.26 12.47 -4.62
N SER A 44 -11.07 13.51 -3.81
CA SER A 44 -10.53 14.78 -4.32
C SER A 44 -9.11 14.66 -4.84
N ARG A 45 -8.34 13.72 -4.32
CA ARG A 45 -6.95 13.49 -4.75
C ARG A 45 -6.79 12.22 -5.58
N ASN A 46 -7.86 11.46 -5.72
CA ASN A 46 -7.88 10.19 -6.45
C ASN A 46 -6.80 9.23 -5.93
N ARG A 47 -6.74 9.06 -4.62
CA ARG A 47 -5.76 8.19 -3.97
C ARG A 47 -6.45 7.23 -3.01
N PRO A 48 -6.01 5.98 -2.94
CA PRO A 48 -6.54 5.07 -1.95
C PRO A 48 -6.13 5.49 -0.55
N LEU A 49 -7.00 5.24 0.41
CA LEU A 49 -6.67 5.43 1.82
C LEU A 49 -5.93 4.18 2.31
N MET A 50 -4.95 4.39 3.17
CA MET A 50 -4.12 3.33 3.71
C MET A 50 -4.52 3.02 5.14
N VAL A 51 -4.63 1.73 5.45
CA VAL A 51 -4.78 1.28 6.84
C VAL A 51 -3.38 1.02 7.37
N HIS A 52 -3.01 1.72 8.41
CA HIS A 52 -1.70 1.52 9.05
C HIS A 52 -1.80 1.80 10.54
N ASN A 53 -0.85 1.24 11.28
CA ASN A 53 -0.73 1.47 12.71
C ASN A 53 0.32 2.53 12.95
N ILE A 54 -0.10 3.61 13.61
CA ILE A 54 0.86 4.61 14.05
C ILE A 54 0.43 5.09 15.43
N GLY A 55 1.36 5.09 16.39
CA GLY A 55 1.03 5.48 17.75
C GLY A 55 0.07 4.52 18.41
N ILE A 56 -1.15 4.97 18.67
CA ILE A 56 -2.08 4.27 19.55
C ILE A 56 -3.10 3.39 18.82
N GLY A 57 -2.90 3.09 17.56
CA GLY A 57 -3.81 2.17 16.90
C GLY A 57 -3.90 2.38 15.40
N PRO A 58 -4.75 1.59 14.75
CA PRO A 58 -4.89 1.67 13.29
C PRO A 58 -5.57 2.96 12.87
N LYS A 59 -5.14 3.49 11.75
CA LYS A 59 -5.71 4.68 11.13
C LYS A 59 -5.91 4.45 9.65
N LEU A 60 -6.90 5.13 9.10
CA LEU A 60 -7.19 5.12 7.67
C LEU A 60 -6.83 6.50 7.14
N GLU A 61 -5.76 6.60 6.35
CA GLU A 61 -5.22 7.90 5.95
C GLU A 61 -4.75 7.91 4.50
N ASP A 62 -4.83 9.07 3.86
CA ASP A 62 -4.27 9.32 2.54
C ASP A 62 -2.78 9.64 2.69
N MET A 63 -1.95 8.60 2.77
CA MET A 63 -0.52 8.77 3.01
C MET A 63 0.34 7.86 2.14
N LEU A 64 -0.24 7.22 1.12
CA LEU A 64 0.48 6.23 0.30
C LEU A 64 1.76 6.80 -0.30
N PHE A 65 1.70 8.02 -0.80
CA PHE A 65 2.84 8.63 -1.49
C PHE A 65 3.60 9.65 -0.64
N ASP A 66 3.34 9.68 0.67
CA ASP A 66 4.00 10.64 1.56
C ASP A 66 5.44 10.27 1.89
N PHE A 67 5.78 8.99 1.76
CA PHE A 67 7.11 8.50 2.12
C PHE A 67 7.63 7.60 1.02
N LYS A 68 8.92 7.31 1.07
CA LYS A 68 9.56 6.44 0.08
C LYS A 68 9.00 5.02 0.20
N ILE A 69 8.38 4.54 -0.87
CA ILE A 69 7.89 3.16 -0.93
C ILE A 69 9.08 2.23 -1.15
N THR A 70 9.22 1.24 -0.29
CA THR A 70 10.30 0.26 -0.36
C THR A 70 9.82 -1.11 -0.80
N GLY A 71 8.52 -1.37 -0.75
CA GLY A 71 7.95 -2.64 -1.20
C GLY A 71 6.47 -2.52 -1.48
N HIS A 72 6.01 -3.34 -2.39
CA HIS A 72 4.60 -3.42 -2.78
C HIS A 72 4.31 -4.90 -3.05
N TYR A 73 3.40 -5.49 -2.28
CA TYR A 73 3.12 -6.92 -2.33
C TYR A 73 1.63 -7.15 -2.49
N ARG A 74 1.28 -8.13 -3.30
CA ARG A 74 -0.10 -8.51 -3.52
C ARG A 74 -0.25 -9.98 -3.18
N PHE A 75 -1.20 -10.29 -2.31
CA PHE A 75 -1.47 -11.68 -1.94
C PHE A 75 -2.32 -12.35 -2.99
N VAL A 76 -1.85 -13.50 -3.46
CA VAL A 76 -2.61 -14.32 -4.40
C VAL A 76 -2.84 -15.67 -3.71
N PRO A 77 -4.10 -16.03 -3.40
CA PRO A 77 -4.37 -17.31 -2.75
C PRO A 77 -3.92 -18.48 -3.63
N PRO A 78 -3.44 -19.57 -3.03
CA PRO A 78 -2.93 -20.71 -3.81
C PRO A 78 -3.94 -21.36 -4.73
N ASP A 79 -5.22 -21.31 -4.37
CA ASP A 79 -6.30 -21.91 -5.17
C ASP A 79 -7.03 -20.91 -6.05
N TYR A 80 -6.50 -19.70 -6.15
CA TYR A 80 -7.09 -18.66 -6.98
C TYR A 80 -6.88 -18.99 -8.45
N LYS A 81 -7.97 -18.97 -9.22
CA LYS A 81 -7.89 -19.24 -10.67
C LYS A 81 -7.80 -17.91 -11.41
N LYS A 82 -6.73 -17.80 -12.17
CA LYS A 82 -6.52 -16.67 -13.07
C LYS A 82 -6.92 -17.13 -14.47
N ASP A 83 -7.99 -16.60 -14.96
CA ASP A 83 -8.43 -16.92 -16.31
C ASP A 83 -8.18 -15.79 -17.27
#